data_e41ea79ffabbf42829cd2f0c464ca27f
#
_entry.id   e41ea79ffabbf42829cd2f0c464ca27f
#
_cell.length_a   1.000
_cell.length_b   1.000
_cell.length_c   1.000
_cell.angle_alpha   90.00
_cell.angle_beta   90.00
_cell.angle_gamma   90.00
#
_symmetry.space_group_name_H-M   'P 1'
#
loop_
_entity.id
_entity.type
_entity.pdbx_description
1 polymer ?
#
loop_
_entity_poly.entity_id
_entity_poly.type
_entity_poly.pdbx_seq_one_letter_code
_entity_poly.pdbx_strand_id
1 'polypeptide(L)'
;IGNTDASVKDHVDTLAEYKDYIWSNKDIDPHEIRSMRESILNHFALGESVINKRKRLTKILAIPYFGRIDFLEKKENSKVMPIYIGIHTFYDPESRATLIHDWRAPVSSMFYDHELGEAGYRSPSGEIKGEISLKRQYRIRGGKMEFMIESALTVHDDILQKELSSNADDKMKNIVATIQREQNRIIRNEDIRTLIIQ
;
A
#
# COMPACT_ATOMS: atom_id res chain seq x y z
N ILE A 1 -11.50 -4.03 10.52
CA ILE A 1 -10.91 -3.80 11.85
C ILE A 1 -11.68 -4.59 12.91
N GLY A 2 -13.02 -4.49 12.97
CA GLY A 2 -13.81 -5.23 13.97
C GLY A 2 -13.51 -6.73 14.03
N ASN A 3 -13.43 -7.40 12.87
CA ASN A 3 -13.07 -8.83 12.81
C ASN A 3 -11.63 -9.11 13.27
N THR A 4 -10.69 -8.18 13.09
CA THR A 4 -9.31 -8.36 13.58
C THR A 4 -9.23 -8.19 15.09
N ASP A 5 -10.03 -7.30 15.68
CA ASP A 5 -10.09 -7.10 17.14
C ASP A 5 -10.68 -8.34 17.84
N ALA A 6 -11.74 -8.93 17.29
CA ALA A 6 -12.30 -10.19 17.76
C ALA A 6 -11.28 -11.34 17.70
N SER A 7 -10.55 -11.46 16.59
CA SER A 7 -9.52 -12.50 16.42
C SER A 7 -8.34 -12.32 17.39
N VAL A 8 -7.89 -11.10 17.66
CA VAL A 8 -6.84 -10.84 18.66
C VAL A 8 -7.32 -11.27 20.06
N LYS A 9 -8.56 -10.94 20.42
CA LYS A 9 -9.14 -11.33 21.70
C LYS A 9 -9.19 -12.85 21.85
N ASP A 10 -9.65 -13.57 20.82
CA ASP A 10 -9.72 -15.01 20.81
C ASP A 10 -8.34 -15.67 21.06
N HIS A 11 -7.28 -15.19 20.42
CA HIS A 11 -5.92 -15.67 20.65
C HIS A 11 -5.44 -15.38 22.08
N VAL A 12 -5.77 -14.22 22.66
CA VAL A 12 -5.40 -13.85 24.03
C VAL A 12 -6.14 -14.75 25.03
N ASP A 13 -7.43 -14.98 24.83
CA ASP A 13 -8.26 -15.83 25.70
C ASP A 13 -7.74 -17.28 25.69
N THR A 14 -7.41 -17.83 24.52
CA THR A 14 -6.81 -19.18 24.39
C THR A 14 -5.47 -19.27 25.09
N LEU A 15 -4.61 -18.25 25.00
CA LEU A 15 -3.31 -18.25 25.72
C LEU A 15 -3.50 -18.17 27.25
N ALA A 16 -4.52 -17.47 27.72
CA ALA A 16 -4.86 -17.43 29.13
C ALA A 16 -5.31 -18.81 29.64
N GLU A 17 -6.15 -19.52 28.86
CA GLU A 17 -6.58 -20.88 29.18
C GLU A 17 -5.39 -21.87 29.28
N TYR A 18 -4.44 -21.84 28.35
CA TYR A 18 -3.22 -22.67 28.44
C TYR A 18 -2.39 -22.35 29.67
N LYS A 19 -2.25 -21.07 30.01
CA LYS A 19 -1.55 -20.64 31.21
C LYS A 19 -2.22 -21.21 32.47
N ASP A 20 -3.52 -21.01 32.60
CA ASP A 20 -4.28 -21.46 33.77
C ASP A 20 -4.25 -22.96 33.91
N TYR A 21 -4.32 -23.72 32.81
CA TYR A 21 -4.16 -25.16 32.81
C TYR A 21 -2.80 -25.60 33.33
N ILE A 22 -1.71 -25.01 32.85
CA ILE A 22 -0.34 -25.32 33.26
C ILE A 22 -0.14 -25.03 34.76
N TRP A 23 -0.71 -23.92 35.26
CA TRP A 23 -0.58 -23.56 36.69
C TRP A 23 -1.42 -24.43 37.62
N SER A 24 -2.52 -24.92 37.15
CA SER A 24 -3.46 -25.74 37.96
C SER A 24 -3.08 -27.22 38.01
N ASN A 25 -2.28 -27.72 37.08
CA ASN A 25 -1.88 -29.11 37.01
C ASN A 25 -0.38 -29.26 37.29
N LYS A 26 -0.01 -29.94 38.42
CA LYS A 26 1.39 -30.13 38.79
C LYS A 26 2.06 -31.35 38.14
N ASP A 27 1.28 -32.32 37.68
CA ASP A 27 1.75 -33.58 37.14
C ASP A 27 1.33 -33.73 35.65
N ILE A 28 1.74 -32.77 34.79
CA ILE A 28 1.45 -32.81 33.33
C ILE A 28 2.49 -33.72 32.67
N ASP A 29 2.02 -34.62 31.78
CA ASP A 29 2.90 -35.44 30.94
C ASP A 29 3.86 -34.57 30.09
N PRO A 30 5.17 -34.93 30.04
CA PRO A 30 6.14 -34.23 29.22
C PRO A 30 5.77 -34.10 27.74
N HIS A 31 5.05 -35.07 27.18
CA HIS A 31 4.54 -35.01 25.81
C HIS A 31 3.42 -33.96 25.66
N GLU A 32 2.54 -33.89 26.64
CA GLU A 32 1.48 -32.87 26.69
C GLU A 32 2.04 -31.45 26.81
N ILE A 33 3.06 -31.25 27.67
CA ILE A 33 3.77 -29.97 27.78
C ILE A 33 4.37 -29.55 26.43
N ARG A 34 4.97 -30.50 25.69
CA ARG A 34 5.55 -30.22 24.38
C ARG A 34 4.48 -29.79 23.38
N SER A 35 3.38 -30.51 23.30
CA SER A 35 2.24 -30.20 22.42
C SER A 35 1.64 -28.84 22.74
N MET A 36 1.44 -28.52 24.01
CA MET A 36 0.96 -27.22 24.47
C MET A 36 1.91 -26.10 24.10
N ARG A 37 3.22 -26.31 24.26
CA ARG A 37 4.23 -25.33 23.88
C ARG A 37 4.17 -25.01 22.38
N GLU A 38 4.03 -26.00 21.54
CA GLU A 38 3.86 -25.80 20.09
C GLU A 38 2.58 -25.02 19.78
N SER A 39 1.47 -25.36 20.42
CA SER A 39 0.20 -24.65 20.30
C SER A 39 0.33 -23.18 20.71
N ILE A 40 0.96 -22.91 21.84
CA ILE A 40 1.22 -21.54 22.33
C ILE A 40 2.04 -20.75 21.32
N LEU A 41 3.12 -21.32 20.78
CA LEU A 41 3.95 -20.65 19.78
C LEU A 41 3.17 -20.33 18.49
N ASN A 42 2.32 -21.26 18.06
CA ASN A 42 1.46 -21.05 16.89
C ASN A 42 0.43 -19.93 17.15
N HIS A 43 -0.20 -19.89 18.32
CA HIS A 43 -1.13 -18.82 18.67
C HIS A 43 -0.45 -17.46 18.77
N PHE A 44 0.78 -17.38 19.28
CA PHE A 44 1.58 -16.15 19.26
C PHE A 44 1.86 -15.66 17.85
N ALA A 45 2.32 -16.54 16.95
CA ALA A 45 2.61 -16.21 15.56
C ALA A 45 1.35 -15.73 14.80
N LEU A 46 0.21 -16.40 15.02
CA LEU A 46 -1.07 -16.00 14.45
C LEU A 46 -1.53 -14.65 14.99
N GLY A 47 -1.45 -14.44 16.31
CA GLY A 47 -1.80 -13.18 16.96
C GLY A 47 -0.97 -12.01 16.46
N GLU A 48 0.35 -12.19 16.31
CA GLU A 48 1.23 -11.19 15.72
C GLU A 48 0.83 -10.83 14.28
N SER A 49 0.51 -11.83 13.47
CA SER A 49 0.01 -11.64 12.09
C SER A 49 -1.26 -10.80 12.07
N VAL A 50 -2.22 -11.08 12.95
CA VAL A 50 -3.48 -10.33 13.05
C VAL A 50 -3.24 -8.89 13.50
N ILE A 51 -2.35 -8.67 14.46
CA ILE A 51 -1.95 -7.32 14.92
C ILE A 51 -1.32 -6.53 13.77
N ASN A 52 -0.43 -7.15 13.02
CA ASN A 52 0.21 -6.51 11.87
C ASN A 52 -0.80 -6.18 10.76
N LYS A 53 -1.75 -7.08 10.50
CA LYS A 53 -2.88 -6.83 9.59
C LYS A 53 -3.71 -5.64 10.06
N ARG A 54 -4.05 -5.56 11.35
CA ARG A 54 -4.78 -4.43 11.93
C ARG A 54 -4.02 -3.11 11.75
N LYS A 55 -2.72 -3.07 12.11
CA LYS A 55 -1.87 -1.87 11.92
C LYS A 55 -1.87 -1.41 10.46
N ARG A 56 -1.78 -2.34 9.51
CA ARG A 56 -1.82 -2.05 8.08
C ARG A 56 -3.18 -1.48 7.66
N LEU A 57 -4.28 -2.09 8.09
CA LEU A 57 -5.63 -1.60 7.79
C LEU A 57 -5.88 -0.21 8.37
N THR A 58 -5.38 0.07 9.58
CA THR A 58 -5.49 1.40 10.19
C THR A 58 -4.75 2.46 9.36
N LYS A 59 -3.57 2.14 8.84
CA LYS A 59 -2.83 3.04 7.93
C LYS A 59 -3.58 3.27 6.62
N ILE A 60 -4.15 2.21 6.03
CA ILE A 60 -4.95 2.32 4.80
C ILE A 60 -6.19 3.19 5.03
N LEU A 61 -6.87 3.07 6.17
CA LEU A 61 -8.02 3.92 6.50
C LEU A 61 -7.64 5.40 6.64
N ALA A 62 -6.46 5.68 7.20
CA ALA A 62 -6.00 7.06 7.35
C ALA A 62 -5.57 7.68 6.02
N ILE A 63 -4.84 6.94 5.19
CA ILE A 63 -4.32 7.38 3.88
C ILE A 63 -4.44 6.18 2.92
N PRO A 64 -5.60 5.98 2.28
CA PRO A 64 -5.83 4.81 1.45
C PRO A 64 -4.96 4.82 0.19
N TYR A 65 -4.87 5.95 -0.48
CA TYR A 65 -4.08 6.15 -1.69
C TYR A 65 -3.63 7.62 -1.77
N PHE A 66 -2.60 7.87 -2.54
CA PHE A 66 -2.07 9.21 -2.83
C PHE A 66 -1.98 9.50 -4.33
N GLY A 67 -2.12 8.48 -5.18
CA GLY A 67 -2.08 8.60 -6.63
C GLY A 67 -3.18 7.80 -7.32
N ARG A 68 -3.57 8.23 -8.50
CA ARG A 68 -4.42 7.50 -9.45
C ARG A 68 -3.94 7.78 -10.86
N ILE A 69 -3.89 6.73 -11.66
CA ILE A 69 -3.80 6.81 -13.10
C ILE A 69 -4.95 6.03 -13.72
N ASP A 70 -5.48 6.53 -14.83
CA ASP A 70 -6.41 5.78 -15.67
C ASP A 70 -5.62 5.28 -16.88
N PHE A 71 -5.44 3.97 -16.96
CA PHE A 71 -4.59 3.31 -17.93
C PHE A 71 -5.42 2.47 -18.90
N LEU A 72 -5.16 2.63 -20.18
CA LEU A 72 -5.73 1.83 -21.27
C LEU A 72 -4.62 0.97 -21.87
N GLU A 73 -4.63 -0.33 -21.60
CA GLU A 73 -3.69 -1.27 -22.20
C GLU A 73 -3.88 -1.35 -23.71
N LYS A 74 -2.80 -1.39 -24.47
CA LYS A 74 -2.81 -1.50 -25.93
C LYS A 74 -3.09 -2.95 -26.38
N LYS A 75 -4.32 -3.40 -26.11
CA LYS A 75 -4.82 -4.73 -26.41
C LYS A 75 -6.25 -4.66 -26.91
N GLU A 76 -6.66 -5.60 -27.79
CA GLU A 76 -8.04 -5.67 -28.29
C GLU A 76 -9.05 -5.74 -27.14
N ASN A 77 -10.13 -4.95 -27.26
CA ASN A 77 -11.21 -4.87 -26.28
C ASN A 77 -10.81 -4.43 -24.86
N SER A 78 -9.65 -3.76 -24.71
CA SER A 78 -9.24 -3.19 -23.43
C SER A 78 -10.17 -2.07 -22.99
N LYS A 79 -10.40 -2.00 -21.69
CA LYS A 79 -11.14 -0.90 -21.03
C LYS A 79 -10.16 -0.07 -20.21
N VAL A 80 -10.48 1.20 -20.07
CA VAL A 80 -9.75 2.08 -19.15
C VAL A 80 -9.85 1.54 -17.74
N MET A 81 -8.70 1.26 -17.13
CA MET A 81 -8.61 0.77 -15.76
C MET A 81 -8.10 1.88 -14.84
N PRO A 82 -8.88 2.27 -13.82
CA PRO A 82 -8.40 3.15 -12.77
C PRO A 82 -7.46 2.37 -11.85
N ILE A 83 -6.22 2.84 -11.71
CA ILE A 83 -5.19 2.25 -10.86
C ILE A 83 -4.92 3.22 -9.73
N TYR A 84 -5.33 2.85 -8.51
CA TYR A 84 -5.06 3.62 -7.30
C TYR A 84 -3.76 3.15 -6.66
N ILE A 85 -2.92 4.10 -6.23
CA ILE A 85 -1.58 3.87 -5.72
C ILE A 85 -1.51 4.35 -4.27
N GLY A 86 -1.13 3.47 -3.38
CA GLY A 86 -1.03 3.72 -1.95
C GLY A 86 0.23 3.13 -1.33
N ILE A 87 0.35 3.28 -0.01
CA ILE A 87 1.49 2.75 0.76
C ILE A 87 1.42 1.22 0.87
N HIS A 88 0.22 0.65 0.79
CA HIS A 88 -0.01 -0.79 0.91
C HIS A 88 -1.02 -1.26 -0.13
N THR A 89 -0.83 -2.47 -0.62
CA THR A 89 -1.86 -3.14 -1.45
C THR A 89 -3.11 -3.43 -0.64
N PHE A 90 -4.27 -3.17 -1.22
CA PHE A 90 -5.55 -3.56 -0.66
C PHE A 90 -6.36 -4.35 -1.69
N TYR A 91 -6.77 -5.55 -1.26
CA TYR A 91 -7.62 -6.45 -2.02
C TYR A 91 -9.04 -6.38 -1.49
N ASP A 92 -9.99 -6.40 -2.40
CA ASP A 92 -11.37 -6.72 -2.07
C ASP A 92 -11.51 -8.24 -1.89
N PRO A 93 -11.88 -8.74 -0.70
CA PRO A 93 -11.99 -10.17 -0.45
C PRO A 93 -13.11 -10.85 -1.25
N GLU A 94 -14.15 -10.13 -1.67
CA GLU A 94 -15.28 -10.66 -2.40
C GLU A 94 -14.97 -10.79 -3.89
N SER A 95 -14.56 -9.70 -4.53
CA SER A 95 -14.23 -9.70 -5.96
C SER A 95 -12.83 -10.22 -6.27
N ARG A 96 -11.97 -10.36 -5.26
CA ARG A 96 -10.53 -10.63 -5.37
C ARG A 96 -9.77 -9.62 -6.23
N ALA A 97 -10.38 -8.46 -6.45
CA ALA A 97 -9.77 -7.38 -7.21
C ALA A 97 -8.77 -6.59 -6.33
N THR A 98 -7.67 -6.16 -6.93
CA THR A 98 -6.78 -5.20 -6.28
C THR A 98 -7.37 -3.81 -6.42
N LEU A 99 -7.84 -3.23 -5.30
CA LEU A 99 -8.41 -1.89 -5.28
C LEU A 99 -7.34 -0.81 -5.14
N ILE A 100 -6.26 -1.10 -4.41
CA ILE A 100 -5.13 -0.19 -4.21
C ILE A 100 -3.84 -0.98 -4.44
N HIS A 101 -2.98 -0.48 -5.30
CA HIS A 101 -1.66 -1.04 -5.56
C HIS A 101 -0.63 -0.39 -4.64
N ASP A 102 0.27 -1.20 -4.09
CA ASP A 102 1.45 -0.70 -3.39
C ASP A 102 2.29 0.15 -4.36
N TRP A 103 2.81 1.27 -3.88
CA TRP A 103 3.64 2.19 -4.69
C TRP A 103 4.89 1.51 -5.28
N ARG A 104 5.35 0.41 -4.67
CA ARG A 104 6.48 -0.40 -5.15
C ARG A 104 6.09 -1.42 -6.21
N ALA A 105 4.80 -1.67 -6.42
CA ALA A 105 4.35 -2.61 -7.43
C ALA A 105 4.78 -2.16 -8.84
N PRO A 106 5.10 -3.10 -9.75
CA PRO A 106 5.52 -2.75 -11.12
C PRO A 106 4.55 -1.81 -11.83
N VAL A 107 3.25 -2.04 -11.72
CA VAL A 107 2.20 -1.21 -12.32
C VAL A 107 2.24 0.24 -11.81
N SER A 108 2.64 0.44 -10.56
CA SER A 108 2.72 1.76 -9.93
C SER A 108 3.90 2.60 -10.46
N SER A 109 4.87 1.99 -11.17
CA SER A 109 5.97 2.74 -11.79
C SER A 109 5.46 3.76 -12.79
N MET A 110 4.38 3.45 -13.50
CA MET A 110 3.80 4.35 -14.48
C MET A 110 3.44 5.72 -13.91
N PHE A 111 3.05 5.78 -12.64
CA PHE A 111 2.73 7.04 -11.96
C PHE A 111 3.95 7.96 -11.83
N TYR A 112 5.14 7.39 -11.65
CA TYR A 112 6.38 8.14 -11.43
C TYR A 112 7.14 8.39 -12.74
N ASP A 113 7.12 7.41 -13.64
CA ASP A 113 8.00 7.39 -14.82
C ASP A 113 7.34 8.01 -16.05
N HIS A 114 5.99 8.09 -16.09
CA HIS A 114 5.24 8.58 -17.23
C HIS A 114 4.31 9.74 -16.88
N GLU A 115 4.12 10.62 -17.83
CA GLU A 115 3.06 11.63 -17.83
C GLU A 115 1.84 11.08 -18.61
N LEU A 116 0.92 11.96 -19.04
CA LEU A 116 -0.19 11.54 -19.92
C LEU A 116 0.32 11.10 -21.29
N GLY A 117 -0.38 10.17 -21.90
CA GLY A 117 -0.04 9.59 -23.19
C GLY A 117 0.61 8.22 -23.07
N GLU A 118 1.52 7.90 -23.97
CA GLU A 118 2.13 6.56 -24.03
C GLU A 118 2.86 6.21 -22.73
N ALA A 119 2.53 5.04 -22.20
CA ALA A 119 3.10 4.53 -20.96
C ALA A 119 3.17 3.00 -20.98
N GLY A 120 3.98 2.45 -20.10
CA GLY A 120 4.08 1.01 -19.94
C GLY A 120 4.84 0.64 -18.68
N TYR A 121 4.75 -0.63 -18.32
CA TYR A 121 5.49 -1.18 -17.20
C TYR A 121 5.90 -2.62 -17.45
N ARG A 122 6.93 -3.07 -16.75
CA ARG A 122 7.40 -4.44 -16.81
C ARG A 122 6.68 -5.31 -15.80
N SER A 123 5.86 -6.22 -16.31
CA SER A 123 5.19 -7.26 -15.51
C SER A 123 6.02 -8.54 -15.49
N PRO A 124 5.85 -9.45 -14.53
CA PRO A 124 6.45 -10.80 -14.58
C PRO A 124 6.11 -11.58 -15.84
N SER A 125 4.97 -11.30 -16.48
CA SER A 125 4.52 -11.91 -17.73
C SER A 125 5.02 -11.21 -18.99
N GLY A 126 5.79 -10.11 -18.87
CA GLY A 126 6.32 -9.35 -19.99
C GLY A 126 6.05 -7.85 -19.89
N GLU A 127 6.40 -7.13 -20.92
CA GLU A 127 6.18 -5.69 -21.02
C GLU A 127 4.71 -5.40 -21.40
N ILE A 128 4.05 -4.55 -20.60
CA ILE A 128 2.69 -4.09 -20.85
C ILE A 128 2.76 -2.64 -21.31
N LYS A 129 2.20 -2.36 -22.49
CA LYS A 129 2.16 -1.02 -23.11
C LYS A 129 0.73 -0.54 -23.23
N GLY A 130 0.55 0.76 -23.15
CA GLY A 130 -0.75 1.40 -23.23
C GLY A 130 -0.64 2.91 -23.18
N GLU A 131 -1.70 3.54 -22.70
CA GLU A 131 -1.82 4.98 -22.61
C GLU A 131 -2.42 5.38 -21.26
N ILE A 132 -1.87 6.42 -20.64
CA ILE A 132 -2.43 7.07 -19.46
C ILE A 132 -3.30 8.22 -19.94
N SER A 133 -4.60 8.14 -19.67
CA SER A 133 -5.57 9.18 -20.01
C SER A 133 -5.84 10.16 -18.88
N LEU A 134 -5.51 9.77 -17.63
CA LEU A 134 -5.69 10.59 -16.44
C LEU A 134 -4.61 10.27 -15.41
N LYS A 135 -4.08 11.33 -14.78
CA LYS A 135 -3.14 11.21 -13.67
C LYS A 135 -3.52 12.22 -12.58
N ARG A 136 -3.77 11.72 -11.37
CA ARG A 136 -4.17 12.52 -10.22
C ARG A 136 -3.32 12.22 -9.01
N GLN A 137 -2.99 13.26 -8.27
CA GLN A 137 -2.35 13.18 -6.96
C GLN A 137 -3.33 13.64 -5.89
N TYR A 138 -3.37 12.93 -4.77
CA TYR A 138 -4.28 13.22 -3.67
C TYR A 138 -3.50 13.46 -2.37
N ARG A 139 -3.99 14.36 -1.56
CA ARG A 139 -3.60 14.49 -0.17
C ARG A 139 -4.78 14.13 0.71
N ILE A 140 -4.65 13.01 1.41
CA ILE A 140 -5.67 12.46 2.29
C ILE A 140 -5.07 12.38 3.68
N ARG A 141 -5.78 12.89 4.69
CA ARG A 141 -5.41 12.77 6.10
C ARG A 141 -6.61 12.34 6.92
N GLY A 142 -6.43 11.32 7.79
CA GLY A 142 -7.50 10.80 8.63
C GLY A 142 -8.73 10.35 7.84
N GLY A 143 -8.53 9.81 6.62
CA GLY A 143 -9.63 9.39 5.74
C GLY A 143 -10.38 10.53 5.04
N LYS A 144 -9.94 11.78 5.20
CA LYS A 144 -10.54 12.95 4.54
C LYS A 144 -9.60 13.48 3.45
N MET A 145 -10.14 13.73 2.26
CA MET A 145 -9.41 14.37 1.18
C MET A 145 -9.25 15.86 1.47
N GLU A 146 -7.99 16.32 1.58
CA GLU A 146 -7.65 17.74 1.77
C GLU A 146 -7.61 18.46 0.42
N PHE A 147 -6.93 17.86 -0.58
CA PHE A 147 -6.90 18.39 -1.94
C PHE A 147 -6.57 17.30 -2.97
N MET A 148 -6.82 17.61 -4.23
CA MET A 148 -6.48 16.79 -5.40
C MET A 148 -5.83 17.69 -6.46
N ILE A 149 -4.79 17.18 -7.11
CA ILE A 149 -4.15 17.82 -8.27
C ILE A 149 -4.28 16.86 -9.45
N GLU A 150 -4.75 17.36 -10.58
CA GLU A 150 -4.80 16.64 -11.86
C GLU A 150 -3.67 17.12 -12.77
N SER A 151 -2.86 16.21 -13.26
CA SER A 151 -1.62 16.50 -14.00
C SER A 151 -1.84 16.88 -15.46
N ALA A 152 -3.09 16.89 -15.94
CA ALA A 152 -3.42 17.04 -17.35
C ALA A 152 -3.83 18.42 -17.77
N LEU A 153 -4.00 19.34 -16.85
CA LEU A 153 -4.46 20.67 -17.20
C LEU A 153 -3.31 21.66 -17.15
N THR A 154 -2.99 22.22 -18.29
CA THR A 154 -2.48 23.59 -18.38
C THR A 154 -3.35 24.39 -17.42
N VAL A 155 -2.81 24.68 -16.25
CA VAL A 155 -3.53 25.34 -15.15
C VAL A 155 -3.92 26.74 -15.60
N HIS A 156 -5.13 26.86 -16.15
CA HIS A 156 -5.84 28.13 -16.32
C HIS A 156 -6.87 28.35 -15.20
N ASP A 157 -6.74 27.63 -14.08
CA ASP A 157 -7.62 27.84 -12.95
C ASP A 157 -6.90 28.73 -11.92
N ASP A 158 -7.26 30.00 -11.92
CA ASP A 158 -6.71 31.05 -11.04
C ASP A 158 -6.82 30.69 -9.54
N ILE A 159 -7.76 29.83 -9.17
CA ILE A 159 -7.96 29.36 -7.79
C ILE A 159 -6.88 28.38 -7.39
N LEU A 160 -6.55 27.43 -8.27
CA LEU A 160 -5.49 26.44 -8.05
C LEU A 160 -4.10 27.12 -8.06
N GLN A 161 -3.90 28.10 -8.95
CA GLN A 161 -2.69 28.94 -8.96
C GLN A 161 -2.56 29.75 -7.65
N LYS A 162 -3.64 30.24 -7.10
CA LYS A 162 -3.65 31.06 -5.89
C LYS A 162 -3.33 30.22 -4.63
N GLU A 163 -3.83 28.99 -4.53
CA GLU A 163 -3.48 28.07 -3.45
C GLU A 163 -2.08 27.46 -3.62
N LEU A 164 -1.65 27.22 -4.85
CA LEU A 164 -0.32 26.71 -5.14
C LEU A 164 0.75 27.80 -5.04
N SER A 165 0.42 29.06 -5.31
CA SER A 165 1.34 30.20 -5.18
C SER A 165 1.51 30.69 -3.75
N SER A 166 0.57 30.39 -2.84
CA SER A 166 0.70 30.77 -1.43
C SER A 166 1.76 29.95 -0.67
N ASN A 167 2.26 28.80 -1.19
CA ASN A 167 3.14 27.93 -0.42
C ASN A 167 4.29 27.21 -1.14
N ALA A 168 4.56 27.40 -2.43
CA ALA A 168 5.80 26.90 -3.04
C ALA A 168 6.06 27.43 -4.45
N ASP A 169 7.26 27.91 -4.67
CA ASP A 169 7.86 28.24 -5.95
C ASP A 169 7.76 27.04 -6.94
N ASP A 170 7.36 27.28 -8.21
CA ASP A 170 7.22 26.23 -9.24
C ASP A 170 8.52 25.44 -9.46
N LYS A 171 9.67 26.08 -9.21
CA LYS A 171 10.97 25.41 -9.18
C LYS A 171 11.05 24.35 -8.09
N MET A 172 10.47 24.61 -6.92
CA MET A 172 10.47 23.68 -5.78
C MET A 172 9.57 22.47 -6.03
N LYS A 173 8.44 22.63 -6.74
CA LYS A 173 7.56 21.53 -7.16
C LYS A 173 8.25 20.60 -8.15
N ASN A 174 8.95 21.18 -9.13
CA ASN A 174 9.72 20.40 -10.11
C ASN A 174 10.87 19.65 -9.44
N ILE A 175 11.55 20.26 -8.48
CA ILE A 175 12.63 19.63 -7.70
C ILE A 175 12.07 18.46 -6.87
N VAL A 176 10.95 18.65 -6.16
CA VAL A 176 10.32 17.57 -5.36
C VAL A 176 9.86 16.43 -6.24
N ALA A 177 9.23 16.70 -7.39
CA ALA A 177 8.82 15.67 -8.35
C ALA A 177 10.04 14.91 -8.93
N THR A 178 11.13 15.60 -9.22
CA THR A 178 12.37 14.99 -9.70
C THR A 178 13.03 14.12 -8.62
N ILE A 179 13.12 14.62 -7.39
CA ILE A 179 13.66 13.85 -6.25
C ILE A 179 12.82 12.60 -6.00
N GLN A 180 11.50 12.71 -6.03
CA GLN A 180 10.60 11.55 -5.86
C GLN A 180 10.80 10.51 -6.96
N ARG A 181 10.98 10.95 -8.21
CA ARG A 181 11.24 10.06 -9.35
C ARG A 181 12.59 9.35 -9.21
N GLU A 182 13.64 10.09 -8.86
CA GLU A 182 14.98 9.53 -8.67
C GLU A 182 15.02 8.56 -7.48
N GLN A 183 14.42 8.92 -6.35
CA GLN A 183 14.31 8.04 -5.18
C GLN A 183 13.56 6.75 -5.52
N ASN A 184 12.45 6.85 -6.26
CA ASN A 184 11.71 5.69 -6.70
C ASN A 184 12.54 4.78 -7.61
N ARG A 185 13.28 5.37 -8.56
CA ARG A 185 14.19 4.64 -9.46
C ARG A 185 15.30 3.92 -8.69
N ILE A 186 15.87 4.57 -7.68
CA ILE A 186 16.92 3.99 -6.83
C ILE A 186 16.37 2.81 -6.03
N ILE A 187 15.19 2.97 -5.41
CA ILE A 187 14.54 1.94 -4.59
C ILE A 187 14.16 0.70 -5.42
N ARG A 188 13.83 0.90 -6.70
CA ARG A 188 13.43 -0.19 -7.61
C ARG A 188 14.59 -0.83 -8.37
N ASN A 189 15.81 -0.38 -8.16
CA ASN A 189 16.97 -0.94 -8.85
C ASN A 189 17.32 -2.30 -8.23
N GLU A 190 16.89 -3.38 -8.87
CA GLU A 190 17.11 -4.77 -8.43
C GLU A 190 18.55 -5.24 -8.63
N ASP A 191 19.36 -4.51 -9.43
CA ASP A 191 20.74 -4.86 -9.73
C ASP A 191 21.73 -4.46 -8.62
N ILE A 192 21.30 -3.64 -7.66
CA ILE A 192 22.15 -3.13 -6.59
C ILE A 192 21.90 -3.92 -5.31
N ARG A 193 22.88 -4.71 -4.87
CA ARG A 193 22.83 -5.47 -3.61
C ARG A 193 22.96 -4.59 -2.36
N THR A 194 23.58 -3.43 -2.47
CA THR A 194 23.79 -2.50 -1.35
C THR A 194 23.76 -1.08 -1.87
N LEU A 195 22.90 -0.24 -1.31
CA LEU A 195 22.78 1.18 -1.60
C LEU A 195 23.18 1.98 -0.37
N ILE A 196 24.17 2.85 -0.50
CA ILE A 196 24.56 3.81 0.53
C ILE A 196 24.11 5.19 0.07
N ILE A 197 23.21 5.81 0.83
CA ILE A 197 22.75 7.19 0.60
C ILE A 197 23.49 8.06 1.63
N GLN A 198 24.26 9.02 1.13
CA GLN A 198 24.96 10.03 1.93
C GLN A 198 24.15 11.34 1.93
#